data_099d43bac857a620a9c2a3bea9cb9761
#
_entry.id   099d43bac857a620a9c2a3bea9cb9761
#
_cell.length_a   1.000
_cell.length_b   1.000
_cell.length_c   1.000
_cell.angle_alpha   90.00
_cell.angle_beta   90.00
_cell.angle_gamma   90.00
#
_symmetry.space_group_name_H-M   'P 1'
#
loop_
_entity.id
_entity.type
_entity.pdbx_description
1 polymer ?
#
loop_
_entity_poly.entity_id
_entity_poly.type
_entity_poly.pdbx_seq_one_letter_code
_entity_poly.pdbx_strand_id
1 'polypeptide(L)'
;MKVLGLDLSTTCCGWAITENKEILSCGYIDISNAEKYKDKADLIIKTLVGHSFDKIMIEESLFGFAGGGTSQQVIIKLVKNKAVIGYILENHYGVSVDSIHAQTARKKALGAARIKGVKPKVFVKESIDKMYDMTKWTVLNKKGTEEKRMEDVRDAIVLSLAG
;
A
#
# COMPACT_ATOMS: atom_id res chain seq x y z
N MET A 1 -18.59 3.51 2.15
CA MET A 1 -17.51 3.16 3.09
C MET A 1 -16.19 3.61 2.48
N LYS A 2 -15.45 4.43 3.21
CA LYS A 2 -14.12 4.89 2.83
C LYS A 2 -13.07 3.91 3.33
N VAL A 3 -12.21 3.43 2.46
CA VAL A 3 -11.16 2.48 2.82
C VAL A 3 -9.79 3.10 2.56
N LEU A 4 -8.93 3.08 3.58
CA LEU A 4 -7.51 3.41 3.44
C LEU A 4 -6.73 2.13 3.13
N GLY A 5 -6.09 2.05 1.98
CA GLY A 5 -5.11 1.01 1.66
C GLY A 5 -3.69 1.50 1.96
N LEU A 6 -2.89 0.65 2.59
CA LEU A 6 -1.49 0.93 2.91
C LEU A 6 -0.58 -0.19 2.39
N ASP A 7 0.31 0.13 1.47
CA ASP A 7 1.43 -0.74 1.10
C ASP A 7 2.67 -0.34 1.91
N LEU A 8 2.92 -1.11 2.99
CA LEU A 8 3.96 -0.84 3.96
C LEU A 8 5.24 -1.61 3.64
N SER A 9 6.27 -0.92 3.19
CA SER A 9 7.63 -1.43 3.14
C SER A 9 8.46 -0.92 4.34
N THR A 10 9.76 -1.22 4.37
CA THR A 10 10.66 -0.72 5.41
C THR A 10 11.05 0.75 5.21
N THR A 11 10.95 1.26 3.99
CA THR A 11 11.45 2.58 3.58
C THR A 11 10.39 3.48 2.96
N CYS A 12 9.28 2.92 2.52
CA CYS A 12 8.20 3.65 1.87
C CYS A 12 6.85 3.11 2.34
N CYS A 13 5.87 3.98 2.41
CA CYS A 13 4.46 3.63 2.59
C CYS A 13 3.67 4.23 1.43
N GLY A 14 3.20 3.41 0.50
CA GLY A 14 2.15 3.78 -0.44
C GLY A 14 0.82 3.85 0.29
N TRP A 15 -0.01 4.85 -0.01
CA TRP A 15 -1.33 4.99 0.58
C TRP A 15 -2.37 5.44 -0.44
N ALA A 16 -3.60 4.98 -0.26
CA ALA A 16 -4.73 5.42 -1.07
C ALA A 16 -6.02 5.34 -0.27
N ILE A 17 -6.90 6.32 -0.44
CA ILE A 17 -8.25 6.33 0.12
C ILE A 17 -9.23 6.23 -1.03
N THR A 18 -10.09 5.22 -0.97
CA THR A 18 -11.15 5.02 -1.95
C THR A 18 -12.53 4.98 -1.30
N GLU A 19 -13.54 5.42 -2.03
CA GLU A 19 -14.95 5.28 -1.67
C GLU A 19 -15.76 4.93 -2.92
N ASN A 20 -16.60 3.90 -2.85
CA ASN A 20 -17.43 3.46 -3.99
C ASN A 20 -16.62 3.24 -5.28
N LYS A 21 -15.41 2.69 -5.15
CA LYS A 21 -14.42 2.49 -6.23
C LYS A 21 -13.83 3.77 -6.84
N GLU A 22 -14.10 4.93 -6.27
CA GLU A 22 -13.47 6.19 -6.67
C GLU A 22 -12.24 6.47 -5.81
N ILE A 23 -11.14 6.92 -6.41
CA ILE A 23 -9.94 7.36 -5.67
C ILE A 23 -10.18 8.78 -5.18
N LEU A 24 -10.28 8.96 -3.86
CA LEU A 24 -10.42 10.27 -3.25
C LEU A 24 -9.07 10.97 -3.11
N SER A 25 -8.06 10.24 -2.67
CA SER A 25 -6.69 10.73 -2.51
C SER A 25 -5.70 9.56 -2.48
N CYS A 26 -4.49 9.76 -2.94
CA CYS A 26 -3.42 8.78 -2.84
C CYS A 26 -2.04 9.44 -2.93
N GLY A 27 -1.02 8.72 -2.50
CA GLY A 27 0.36 9.18 -2.53
C GLY A 27 1.30 8.18 -1.88
N TYR A 28 2.54 8.61 -1.64
CA TYR A 28 3.51 7.84 -0.88
C TYR A 28 4.19 8.68 0.19
N ILE A 29 4.70 8.02 1.19
CA ILE A 29 5.42 8.61 2.33
C ILE A 29 6.80 7.97 2.40
N ASP A 30 7.84 8.78 2.39
CA ASP A 30 9.19 8.32 2.68
C ASP A 30 9.34 8.11 4.19
N ILE A 31 9.51 6.85 4.59
CA ILE A 31 9.72 6.46 5.99
C ILE A 31 11.12 5.89 6.22
N SER A 32 12.04 6.09 5.27
CA SER A 32 13.40 5.53 5.31
C SER A 32 14.25 6.09 6.45
N ASN A 33 14.04 7.35 6.79
CA ASN A 33 14.78 8.04 7.85
C ASN A 33 14.23 7.79 9.27
N ALA A 34 13.09 7.13 9.39
CA ALA A 34 12.51 6.75 10.67
C ALA A 34 13.01 5.38 11.10
N GLU A 35 13.78 5.31 12.19
CA GLU A 35 14.33 4.04 12.68
C GLU A 35 13.30 3.22 13.46
N LYS A 36 12.49 3.90 14.31
CA LYS A 36 11.49 3.23 15.14
C LYS A 36 10.16 3.10 14.44
N TYR A 37 9.46 2.02 14.70
CA TYR A 37 8.11 1.78 14.14
C TYR A 37 7.12 2.89 14.52
N LYS A 38 7.24 3.42 15.75
CA LYS A 38 6.43 4.55 16.19
C LYS A 38 6.64 5.78 15.32
N ASP A 39 7.91 6.14 15.06
CA ASP A 39 8.22 7.32 14.25
C ASP A 39 7.69 7.18 12.81
N LYS A 40 7.70 5.95 12.26
CA LYS A 40 7.08 5.65 10.98
C LYS A 40 5.56 5.83 11.01
N ALA A 41 4.91 5.34 12.06
CA ALA A 41 3.48 5.52 12.24
C ALA A 41 3.12 7.01 12.40
N ASP A 42 3.91 7.77 13.14
CA ASP A 42 3.72 9.22 13.33
C ASP A 42 3.81 9.98 11.99
N LEU A 43 4.74 9.59 11.10
CA LEU A 43 4.83 10.16 9.73
C LEU A 43 3.58 9.86 8.90
N ILE A 44 3.06 8.64 8.99
CA ILE A 44 1.83 8.24 8.31
C ILE A 44 0.64 9.04 8.86
N ILE A 45 0.49 9.11 10.18
CA ILE A 45 -0.56 9.88 10.85
C ILE A 45 -0.51 11.35 10.43
N LYS A 46 0.68 11.96 10.47
CA LYS A 46 0.89 13.35 10.06
C LYS A 46 0.48 13.61 8.60
N THR A 47 0.77 12.68 7.70
CA THR A 47 0.41 12.80 6.28
C THR A 47 -1.10 12.67 6.07
N LEU A 48 -1.75 11.83 6.86
CA LEU A 48 -3.17 11.55 6.75
C LEU A 48 -4.07 12.53 7.55
N VAL A 49 -3.49 13.57 8.17
CA VAL A 49 -4.26 14.62 8.85
C VAL A 49 -5.27 15.26 7.89
N GLY A 50 -6.52 15.36 8.33
CA GLY A 50 -7.63 15.90 7.53
C GLY A 50 -8.32 14.88 6.62
N HIS A 51 -7.81 13.64 6.53
CA HIS A 51 -8.50 12.55 5.87
C HIS A 51 -9.37 11.75 6.84
N SER A 52 -10.50 11.24 6.36
CA SER A 52 -11.37 10.32 7.11
C SER A 52 -11.54 9.03 6.33
N PHE A 53 -11.61 7.93 7.04
CA PHE A 53 -11.85 6.58 6.50
C PHE A 53 -12.47 5.70 7.58
N ASP A 54 -13.18 4.68 7.16
CA ASP A 54 -13.95 3.79 8.03
C ASP A 54 -13.17 2.50 8.36
N LYS A 55 -12.11 2.21 7.57
CA LYS A 55 -11.35 0.97 7.64
C LYS A 55 -9.95 1.15 7.05
N ILE A 56 -8.98 0.40 7.55
CA ILE A 56 -7.63 0.32 7.01
C ILE A 56 -7.38 -1.09 6.47
N MET A 57 -6.82 -1.17 5.25
CA MET A 57 -6.38 -2.42 4.62
C MET A 57 -4.88 -2.42 4.43
N ILE A 58 -4.20 -3.45 4.94
CA ILE A 58 -2.75 -3.65 4.81
C ILE A 58 -2.48 -4.95 4.06
N GLU A 59 -1.42 -5.00 3.23
CA GLU A 59 -1.00 -6.25 2.62
C GLU A 59 -0.47 -7.23 3.69
N GLU A 60 -1.02 -8.43 3.70
CA GLU A 60 -0.52 -9.52 4.54
C GLU A 60 0.89 -9.92 4.14
N SER A 61 1.77 -10.06 5.12
CA SER A 61 3.13 -10.55 4.88
C SER A 61 3.12 -12.06 4.70
N LEU A 62 3.61 -12.54 3.57
CA LEU A 62 3.77 -13.98 3.32
C LEU A 62 4.84 -14.57 4.24
N PHE A 63 4.41 -15.46 5.14
CA PHE A 63 5.29 -16.46 5.74
C PHE A 63 5.46 -17.61 4.75
N GLY A 64 6.23 -17.44 3.72
CA GLY A 64 6.48 -18.48 2.73
C GLY A 64 7.96 -18.69 2.52
N PHE A 65 8.42 -19.93 2.68
CA PHE A 65 9.68 -20.44 2.16
C PHE A 65 9.61 -20.49 0.62
N ALA A 66 9.21 -19.42 -0.02
CA ALA A 66 9.35 -19.33 -1.46
C ALA A 66 10.83 -19.08 -1.75
N GLY A 67 11.49 -20.01 -2.41
CA GLY A 67 12.91 -20.04 -2.74
C GLY A 67 13.41 -18.88 -3.60
N GLY A 68 13.26 -17.67 -3.10
CA GLY A 68 13.71 -16.44 -3.72
C GLY A 68 14.35 -15.54 -2.67
N GLY A 69 15.64 -15.61 -2.51
CA GLY A 69 16.62 -14.60 -2.09
C GLY A 69 16.36 -13.64 -0.93
N THR A 70 15.16 -13.57 -0.38
CA THR A 70 14.86 -12.65 0.73
C THR A 70 15.21 -13.30 2.05
N SER A 71 16.15 -12.73 2.81
CA SER A 71 16.57 -13.29 4.09
C SER A 71 15.39 -13.29 5.10
N GLN A 72 15.38 -14.31 5.98
CA GLN A 72 14.39 -14.41 7.07
C GLN A 72 14.33 -13.13 7.93
N GLN A 73 15.46 -12.47 8.14
CA GLN A 73 15.56 -11.23 8.89
C GLN A 73 14.77 -10.09 8.23
N VAL A 74 14.76 -9.99 6.89
CA VAL A 74 13.97 -9.00 6.16
C VAL A 74 12.48 -9.30 6.29
N ILE A 75 12.09 -10.57 6.20
CA ILE A 75 10.69 -10.98 6.39
C ILE A 75 10.21 -10.63 7.80
N ILE A 76 11.00 -10.95 8.83
CA ILE A 76 10.67 -10.61 10.23
C ILE A 76 10.53 -9.10 10.40
N LYS A 77 11.42 -8.30 9.81
CA LYS A 77 11.32 -6.83 9.86
C LYS A 77 10.03 -6.34 9.22
N LEU A 78 9.65 -6.86 8.06
CA LEU A 78 8.41 -6.48 7.37
C LEU A 78 7.17 -6.82 8.19
N VAL A 79 7.12 -8.03 8.74
CA VAL A 79 6.01 -8.47 9.61
C VAL A 79 5.88 -7.58 10.83
N LYS A 80 6.99 -7.32 11.53
CA LYS A 80 6.99 -6.42 12.70
C LYS A 80 6.57 -5.00 12.32
N ASN A 81 7.08 -4.47 11.20
CA ASN A 81 6.72 -3.15 10.70
C ASN A 81 5.20 -3.03 10.49
N LYS A 82 4.61 -3.96 9.74
CA LYS A 82 3.17 -3.98 9.45
C LYS A 82 2.32 -4.13 10.72
N ALA A 83 2.69 -5.08 11.60
CA ALA A 83 1.93 -5.35 12.82
C ALA A 83 1.95 -4.17 13.79
N VAL A 84 3.12 -3.60 14.07
CA VAL A 84 3.25 -2.50 15.03
C VAL A 84 2.64 -1.20 14.48
N ILE A 85 2.90 -0.88 13.23
CA ILE A 85 2.28 0.31 12.60
C ILE A 85 0.76 0.13 12.53
N GLY A 86 0.27 -1.03 12.10
CA GLY A 86 -1.16 -1.33 12.06
C GLY A 86 -1.83 -1.11 13.42
N TYR A 87 -1.26 -1.67 14.49
CA TYR A 87 -1.74 -1.49 15.85
C TYR A 87 -1.78 -0.02 16.29
N ILE A 88 -0.72 0.75 15.98
CA ILE A 88 -0.69 2.19 16.32
C ILE A 88 -1.78 2.95 15.57
N LEU A 89 -1.98 2.67 14.27
CA LEU A 89 -2.99 3.32 13.45
C LEU A 89 -4.41 2.96 13.90
N GLU A 90 -4.67 1.68 14.23
CA GLU A 90 -5.94 1.22 14.76
C GLU A 90 -6.33 1.98 16.03
N ASN A 91 -5.39 2.09 16.98
CA ASN A 91 -5.62 2.85 18.23
C ASN A 91 -5.76 4.35 18.00
N HIS A 92 -5.02 4.93 17.04
CA HIS A 92 -5.07 6.37 16.78
C HIS A 92 -6.38 6.79 16.11
N TYR A 93 -6.83 6.04 15.11
CA TYR A 93 -8.03 6.39 14.32
C TYR A 93 -9.32 5.76 14.86
N GLY A 94 -9.23 4.74 15.72
CA GLY A 94 -10.39 4.01 16.23
C GLY A 94 -11.14 3.21 15.17
N VAL A 95 -10.44 2.79 14.10
CA VAL A 95 -10.98 2.00 12.98
C VAL A 95 -10.25 0.68 12.85
N SER A 96 -10.92 -0.36 12.34
CA SER A 96 -10.29 -1.68 12.17
C SER A 96 -9.16 -1.66 11.14
N VAL A 97 -8.11 -2.42 11.43
CA VAL A 97 -7.00 -2.72 10.51
C VAL A 97 -7.09 -4.18 10.09
N ASP A 98 -7.45 -4.41 8.83
CA ASP A 98 -7.53 -5.75 8.27
C ASP A 98 -6.33 -6.01 7.35
N SER A 99 -5.94 -7.28 7.25
CA SER A 99 -4.89 -7.73 6.34
C SER A 99 -5.47 -8.57 5.22
N ILE A 100 -4.91 -8.41 4.01
CA ILE A 100 -5.31 -9.17 2.84
C ILE A 100 -4.09 -9.60 2.03
N HIS A 101 -4.11 -10.84 1.57
CA HIS A 101 -3.06 -11.37 0.70
C HIS A 101 -3.06 -10.65 -0.65
N ALA A 102 -1.87 -10.27 -1.17
CA ALA A 102 -1.72 -9.50 -2.41
C ALA A 102 -2.48 -10.09 -3.62
N GLN A 103 -2.44 -11.42 -3.79
CA GLN A 103 -3.16 -12.06 -4.90
C GLN A 103 -4.69 -11.98 -4.72
N THR A 104 -5.18 -12.10 -3.50
CA THR A 104 -6.60 -11.95 -3.18
C THR A 104 -7.06 -10.51 -3.40
N ALA A 105 -6.26 -9.54 -2.96
CA ALA A 105 -6.53 -8.12 -3.20
C ALA A 105 -6.63 -7.81 -4.70
N ARG A 106 -5.65 -8.25 -5.50
CA ARG A 106 -5.68 -8.09 -6.97
C ARG A 106 -6.92 -8.74 -7.60
N LYS A 107 -7.26 -9.97 -7.19
CA LYS A 107 -8.45 -10.65 -7.71
C LYS A 107 -9.74 -9.89 -7.41
N LYS A 108 -9.88 -9.36 -6.19
CA LYS A 108 -11.05 -8.56 -5.79
C LYS A 108 -11.10 -7.21 -6.52
N ALA A 109 -9.98 -6.49 -6.56
CA ALA A 109 -9.91 -5.12 -7.09
C ALA A 109 -9.88 -5.09 -8.64
N LEU A 110 -9.12 -6.00 -9.27
CA LEU A 110 -8.79 -5.98 -10.70
C LEU A 110 -9.42 -7.14 -11.50
N GLY A 111 -10.16 -8.04 -10.83
CA GLY A 111 -10.78 -9.21 -11.45
C GLY A 111 -9.84 -10.41 -11.66
N ALA A 112 -8.52 -10.23 -11.54
CA ALA A 112 -7.54 -11.31 -11.68
C ALA A 112 -6.38 -11.15 -10.68
N ALA A 113 -5.83 -12.26 -10.21
CA ALA A 113 -4.66 -12.23 -9.32
C ALA A 113 -3.35 -12.00 -10.10
N ARG A 114 -3.30 -12.48 -11.33
CA ARG A 114 -2.14 -12.38 -12.24
C ARG A 114 -2.56 -12.68 -13.69
N ILE A 115 -1.75 -12.21 -14.62
CA ILE A 115 -1.83 -12.61 -16.03
C ILE A 115 -0.57 -13.46 -16.34
N LYS A 116 -0.74 -14.59 -17.03
CA LYS A 116 0.38 -15.46 -17.43
C LYS A 116 1.38 -14.69 -18.28
N GLY A 117 2.66 -14.75 -17.92
CA GLY A 117 3.74 -14.07 -18.65
C GLY A 117 3.91 -12.58 -18.34
N VAL A 118 3.01 -11.97 -17.54
CA VAL A 118 3.11 -10.56 -17.13
C VAL A 118 3.60 -10.46 -15.69
N LYS A 119 4.59 -9.60 -15.45
CA LYS A 119 5.06 -9.32 -14.08
C LYS A 119 3.95 -8.67 -13.25
N PRO A 120 3.76 -9.04 -11.98
CA PRO A 120 2.69 -8.50 -11.14
C PRO A 120 2.61 -6.97 -11.11
N LYS A 121 3.75 -6.29 -11.02
CA LYS A 121 3.80 -4.81 -11.01
C LYS A 121 3.36 -4.18 -12.33
N VAL A 122 3.70 -4.81 -13.47
CA VAL A 122 3.24 -4.36 -14.79
C VAL A 122 1.72 -4.55 -14.89
N PHE A 123 1.21 -5.71 -14.47
CA PHE A 123 -0.22 -5.98 -14.45
C PHE A 123 -1.01 -4.97 -13.60
N VAL A 124 -0.54 -4.69 -12.38
CA VAL A 124 -1.17 -3.70 -11.49
C VAL A 124 -1.15 -2.31 -12.13
N LYS A 125 0.02 -1.88 -12.65
CA LYS A 125 0.16 -0.58 -13.30
C LYS A 125 -0.83 -0.41 -14.45
N GLU A 126 -0.82 -1.33 -15.40
CA GLU A 126 -1.68 -1.27 -16.59
C GLU A 126 -3.18 -1.32 -16.22
N SER A 127 -3.53 -2.11 -15.21
CA SER A 127 -4.92 -2.20 -14.74
C SER A 127 -5.39 -0.90 -14.09
N ILE A 128 -4.61 -0.33 -13.18
CA ILE A 128 -4.96 0.91 -12.49
C ILE A 128 -4.97 2.08 -13.47
N ASP A 129 -3.95 2.21 -14.35
CA ASP A 129 -3.86 3.30 -15.33
C ASP A 129 -4.99 3.22 -16.40
N LYS A 130 -5.56 2.01 -16.61
CA LYS A 130 -6.75 1.84 -17.46
C LYS A 130 -8.06 2.22 -16.75
N MET A 131 -8.13 1.99 -15.43
CA MET A 131 -9.34 2.26 -14.64
C MET A 131 -9.44 3.73 -14.24
N TYR A 132 -8.31 4.40 -14.03
CA TYR A 132 -8.23 5.75 -13.47
C TYR A 132 -7.24 6.62 -14.22
N ASP A 133 -7.57 7.89 -14.37
CA ASP A 133 -6.59 8.90 -14.79
C ASP A 133 -5.65 9.20 -13.60
N MET A 134 -4.46 8.64 -13.65
CA MET A 134 -3.44 8.80 -12.59
C MET A 134 -2.63 10.10 -12.71
N THR A 135 -2.84 10.92 -13.74
CA THR A 135 -2.00 12.10 -14.05
C THR A 135 -1.88 13.06 -12.87
N LYS A 136 -2.99 13.34 -12.18
CA LYS A 136 -3.00 14.29 -11.06
C LYS A 136 -2.27 13.80 -9.81
N TRP A 137 -2.02 12.50 -9.68
CA TRP A 137 -1.29 11.91 -8.55
C TRP A 137 0.11 11.44 -8.91
N THR A 138 0.44 11.38 -10.21
CA THR A 138 1.73 10.90 -10.67
C THR A 138 2.83 11.89 -10.33
N VAL A 139 3.82 11.41 -9.59
CA VAL A 139 5.03 12.16 -9.28
C VAL A 139 6.10 11.79 -10.30
N LEU A 140 6.72 12.80 -10.90
CA LEU A 140 7.83 12.62 -11.83
C LEU A 140 9.16 12.82 -11.11
N ASN A 141 10.13 11.99 -11.45
CA ASN A 141 11.50 12.13 -10.97
C ASN A 141 12.25 13.23 -11.75
N LYS A 142 13.50 13.51 -11.36
CA LYS A 142 14.35 14.54 -12.00
C LYS A 142 14.59 14.33 -13.51
N LYS A 143 14.34 13.13 -14.04
CA LYS A 143 14.49 12.79 -15.46
C LYS A 143 13.17 12.93 -16.23
N GLY A 144 12.09 13.38 -15.58
CA GLY A 144 10.77 13.50 -16.19
C GLY A 144 10.04 12.18 -16.39
N THR A 145 10.54 11.08 -15.81
CA THR A 145 9.85 9.77 -15.78
C THR A 145 9.13 9.57 -14.46
N GLU A 146 8.17 8.67 -14.44
CA GLU A 146 7.40 8.36 -13.24
C GLU A 146 8.35 7.92 -12.10
N GLU A 147 8.11 8.46 -10.89
CA GLU A 147 8.84 8.07 -9.69
C GLU A 147 8.54 6.61 -9.34
N LYS A 148 9.58 5.82 -9.03
CA LYS A 148 9.44 4.39 -8.76
C LYS A 148 8.44 4.07 -7.63
N ARG A 149 8.33 4.96 -6.64
CA ARG A 149 7.40 4.81 -5.51
C ARG A 149 5.92 4.87 -5.90
N MET A 150 5.62 5.26 -7.15
CA MET A 150 4.25 5.17 -7.69
C MET A 150 3.78 3.71 -7.84
N GLU A 151 4.69 2.73 -7.85
CA GLU A 151 4.32 1.31 -7.76
C GLU A 151 3.64 1.01 -6.42
N ASP A 152 4.19 1.51 -5.31
CA ASP A 152 3.64 1.32 -3.96
C ASP A 152 2.27 2.04 -3.82
N VAL A 153 2.10 3.18 -4.48
CA VAL A 153 0.79 3.89 -4.54
C VAL A 153 -0.26 3.05 -5.24
N ARG A 154 0.07 2.41 -6.37
CA ARG A 154 -0.88 1.54 -7.09
C ARG A 154 -1.22 0.27 -6.30
N ASP A 155 -0.25 -0.31 -5.62
CA ASP A 155 -0.51 -1.45 -4.72
C ASP A 155 -1.43 -1.02 -3.56
N ALA A 156 -1.25 0.18 -2.99
CA ALA A 156 -2.17 0.74 -1.99
C ALA A 156 -3.59 0.99 -2.55
N ILE A 157 -3.73 1.44 -3.80
CA ILE A 157 -5.05 1.56 -4.46
C ILE A 157 -5.71 0.18 -4.56
N VAL A 158 -4.98 -0.86 -4.96
CA VAL A 158 -5.51 -2.24 -5.03
C VAL A 158 -5.99 -2.70 -3.65
N LEU A 159 -5.24 -2.42 -2.59
CA LEU A 159 -5.63 -2.76 -1.22
C LEU A 159 -6.91 -2.04 -0.79
N SER A 160 -7.01 -0.75 -1.05
CA SER A 160 -8.20 0.04 -0.69
C SER A 160 -9.45 -0.39 -1.47
N LEU A 161 -9.32 -0.77 -2.75
CA LEU A 161 -10.42 -1.28 -3.58
C LEU A 161 -10.87 -2.70 -3.18
N ALA A 162 -10.04 -3.45 -2.47
CA ALA A 162 -10.30 -4.81 -2.04
C ALA A 162 -10.95 -4.90 -0.66
N GLY A 163 -10.99 -3.80 0.08
CA GLY A 163 -11.48 -3.68 1.46
C GLY A 163 -12.98 -3.56 1.67
#